data_8d1074cd3dede923d2785bc51bcd2c78
#
_entry.id   8d1074cd3dede923d2785bc51bcd2c78
#
_cell.length_a   1.000
_cell.length_b   1.000
_cell.length_c   1.000
_cell.angle_alpha   90.00
_cell.angle_beta   90.00
_cell.angle_gamma   90.00
#
_symmetry.space_group_name_H-M   'P 1'
#
loop_
_entity.id
_entity.type
_entity.pdbx_description
1 polymer ?
#
loop_
_entity_poly.entity_id
_entity_poly.type
_entity_poly.pdbx_seq_one_letter_code
_entity_poly.pdbx_strand_id
1 'polypeptide(L)'
;VEKISEPQSKTVLLVDDNVDTCLLTKMFLNNFGYEVDSANSADEALAQFNPSLHSLVLTDNSMPGMSGGEMAHLIKLRSPSTPVVMCSGNPPNDCSSIDVVIKKPTYLLAIKDVLDKLLASK
;
A
#
# COMPACT_ATOMS: atom_id res chain seq x y z
N VAL A 1 33.03 5.24 -6.53
CA VAL A 1 32.43 5.33 -6.43
C VAL A 1 31.75 5.21 -5.83
N GLU A 2 31.34 5.52 -5.72
CA GLU A 2 30.66 5.60 -5.27
C GLU A 2 29.77 4.89 -5.07
N LYS A 3 29.88 4.41 -4.35
CA LYS A 3 28.97 3.90 -4.25
C LYS A 3 27.99 4.38 -4.22
N ILE A 4 27.98 4.35 -4.75
CA ILE A 4 26.73 4.76 -4.87
C ILE A 4 25.78 4.15 -4.10
N SER A 5 25.24 4.82 -3.30
CA SER A 5 24.24 4.24 -2.68
C SER A 5 23.18 4.10 -3.68
N GLU A 6 22.87 2.93 -3.97
CA GLU A 6 21.74 2.63 -4.66
C GLU A 6 20.60 3.22 -4.00
N PRO A 7 19.77 3.89 -4.68
CA PRO A 7 18.52 4.30 -4.09
C PRO A 7 17.85 3.04 -3.64
N GLN A 8 17.43 3.03 -2.41
CA GLN A 8 16.68 1.94 -1.89
C GLN A 8 15.49 1.72 -2.78
N SER A 9 15.31 0.52 -3.26
CA SER A 9 14.10 0.17 -3.95
C SER A 9 12.95 0.34 -3.01
N LYS A 10 11.97 1.10 -3.41
CA LYS A 10 10.79 1.31 -2.58
C LYS A 10 9.78 0.25 -2.95
N THR A 11 9.53 -0.66 -2.03
CA THR A 11 8.63 -1.77 -2.26
C THR A 11 7.30 -1.50 -1.57
N VAL A 12 6.24 -1.60 -2.33
CA VAL A 12 4.87 -1.37 -1.88
C VAL A 12 4.15 -2.69 -1.81
N LEU A 13 3.44 -2.94 -0.71
CA LEU A 13 2.54 -4.08 -0.62
C LEU A 13 1.16 -3.60 -1.03
N LEU A 14 0.69 -4.05 -2.18
CA LEU A 14 -0.57 -3.64 -2.77
C LEU A 14 -1.63 -4.71 -2.51
N VAL A 15 -2.75 -4.32 -1.91
CA VAL A 15 -3.79 -5.25 -1.52
C VAL A 15 -5.12 -4.84 -2.15
N ASP A 16 -5.66 -5.68 -3.01
CA ASP A 16 -6.93 -5.40 -3.68
C ASP A 16 -7.51 -6.73 -4.13
N ASP A 17 -8.76 -6.99 -3.76
CA ASP A 17 -9.41 -8.25 -4.13
C ASP A 17 -9.82 -8.29 -5.61
N ASN A 18 -9.84 -7.14 -6.27
CA ASN A 18 -10.09 -7.11 -7.71
C ASN A 18 -8.77 -7.34 -8.43
N VAL A 19 -8.64 -8.53 -9.03
CA VAL A 19 -7.37 -8.95 -9.64
C VAL A 19 -6.95 -8.01 -10.77
N ASP A 20 -7.90 -7.60 -11.59
CA ASP A 20 -7.60 -6.72 -12.74
C ASP A 20 -7.14 -5.35 -12.29
N THR A 21 -7.83 -4.75 -11.33
CA THR A 21 -7.46 -3.45 -10.78
C THR A 21 -6.10 -3.52 -10.12
N CYS A 22 -5.86 -4.60 -9.38
CA CYS A 22 -4.58 -4.83 -8.70
C CYS A 22 -3.44 -4.88 -9.72
N LEU A 23 -3.64 -5.62 -10.80
CA LEU A 23 -2.62 -5.75 -11.84
C LEU A 23 -2.34 -4.42 -12.52
N LEU A 24 -3.37 -3.65 -12.85
CA LEU A 24 -3.19 -2.35 -13.48
C LEU A 24 -2.43 -1.39 -12.58
N THR A 25 -2.77 -1.36 -11.31
CA THR A 25 -2.09 -0.50 -10.35
C THR A 25 -0.63 -0.89 -10.21
N LYS A 26 -0.37 -2.19 -10.14
CA LYS A 26 1.00 -2.70 -10.04
C LYS A 26 1.82 -2.29 -11.26
N MET A 27 1.27 -2.48 -12.45
CA MET A 27 1.99 -2.14 -13.69
C MET A 27 2.29 -0.64 -13.75
N PHE A 28 1.32 0.18 -13.34
CA PHE A 28 1.49 1.63 -13.34
C PHE A 28 2.62 2.03 -12.38
N LEU A 29 2.59 1.51 -11.16
CA LEU A 29 3.61 1.87 -10.17
C LEU A 29 4.98 1.35 -10.56
N ASN A 30 5.05 0.17 -11.17
CA ASN A 30 6.31 -0.37 -11.67
C ASN A 30 6.95 0.58 -12.69
N ASN A 31 6.14 1.20 -13.52
CA ASN A 31 6.65 2.14 -14.53
C ASN A 31 7.34 3.35 -13.89
N PHE A 32 7.00 3.68 -12.66
CA PHE A 32 7.60 4.81 -11.96
C PHE A 32 8.67 4.40 -10.97
N GLY A 33 9.14 3.15 -11.07
CA GLY A 33 10.27 2.71 -10.27
C GLY A 33 9.93 2.05 -8.95
N TYR A 34 8.66 1.86 -8.65
CA TYR A 34 8.27 1.15 -7.43
C TYR A 34 8.31 -0.36 -7.68
N GLU A 35 8.82 -1.09 -6.70
CA GLU A 35 8.66 -2.53 -6.66
C GLU A 35 7.32 -2.79 -5.99
N VAL A 36 6.53 -3.69 -6.52
CA VAL A 36 5.20 -3.95 -5.97
C VAL A 36 5.00 -5.44 -5.76
N ASP A 37 4.71 -5.80 -4.51
CA ASP A 37 4.22 -7.13 -4.18
C ASP A 37 2.71 -7.00 -4.06
N SER A 38 1.96 -7.91 -4.64
CA SER A 38 0.51 -7.81 -4.62
C SER A 38 -0.14 -8.96 -3.89
N ALA A 39 -1.26 -8.67 -3.26
CA ALA A 39 -2.08 -9.65 -2.56
C ALA A 39 -3.53 -9.35 -2.88
N ASN A 40 -4.35 -10.41 -2.95
CA ASN A 40 -5.76 -10.24 -3.29
C ASN A 40 -6.69 -10.46 -2.11
N SER A 41 -6.14 -10.53 -0.91
CA SER A 41 -6.91 -10.56 0.33
C SER A 41 -6.05 -10.05 1.47
N ALA A 42 -6.70 -9.67 2.57
CA ALA A 42 -5.98 -9.23 3.74
C ALA A 42 -5.14 -10.35 4.35
N ASP A 43 -5.67 -11.58 4.35
CA ASP A 43 -4.92 -12.72 4.87
C ASP A 43 -3.66 -12.97 4.07
N GLU A 44 -3.76 -12.91 2.75
CA GLU A 44 -2.61 -13.07 1.87
C GLU A 44 -1.59 -11.96 2.12
N ALA A 45 -2.07 -10.73 2.26
CA ALA A 45 -1.20 -9.59 2.52
C ALA A 45 -0.45 -9.74 3.83
N LEU A 46 -1.15 -10.15 4.88
CA LEU A 46 -0.51 -10.32 6.19
C LEU A 46 0.53 -11.43 6.18
N ALA A 47 0.30 -12.47 5.38
CA ALA A 47 1.29 -13.54 5.22
C ALA A 47 2.54 -13.05 4.50
N GLN A 48 2.40 -12.11 3.58
CA GLN A 48 3.53 -11.56 2.82
C GLN A 48 4.23 -10.41 3.51
N PHE A 49 3.53 -9.71 4.39
CA PHE A 49 4.03 -8.46 4.94
C PHE A 49 5.36 -8.65 5.68
N ASN A 50 6.35 -7.86 5.28
CA ASN A 50 7.66 -7.87 5.88
C ASN A 50 8.07 -6.41 6.10
N PRO A 51 8.11 -5.95 7.36
CA PRO A 51 8.44 -4.54 7.63
C PRO A 51 9.84 -4.13 7.19
N SER A 52 10.75 -5.11 7.03
CA SER A 52 12.10 -4.80 6.53
C SER A 52 12.10 -4.59 5.02
N LEU A 53 11.10 -5.09 4.32
CA LEU A 53 11.03 -5.01 2.87
C LEU A 53 10.01 -3.98 2.40
N HIS A 54 8.81 -4.01 2.98
CA HIS A 54 7.71 -3.18 2.50
C HIS A 54 7.76 -1.80 3.14
N SER A 55 7.94 -0.80 2.30
CA SER A 55 8.03 0.60 2.75
C SER A 55 6.66 1.22 2.99
N LEU A 56 5.62 0.62 2.43
CA LEU A 56 4.28 1.17 2.48
C LEU A 56 3.27 0.09 2.10
N VAL A 57 2.07 0.18 2.67
CA VAL A 57 0.95 -0.69 2.30
C VAL A 57 -0.12 0.16 1.63
N LEU A 58 -0.53 -0.24 0.44
CA LEU A 58 -1.60 0.42 -0.31
C LEU A 58 -2.74 -0.57 -0.44
N THR A 59 -3.91 -0.25 0.11
CA THR A 59 -4.99 -1.21 0.20
C THR A 59 -6.35 -0.61 -0.14
N ASP A 60 -7.27 -1.46 -0.59
CA ASP A 60 -8.69 -1.17 -0.58
C ASP A 60 -9.25 -1.51 0.80
N ASN A 61 -10.44 -1.02 1.12
CA ASN A 61 -11.09 -1.39 2.37
C ASN A 61 -12.06 -2.56 2.20
N SER A 62 -12.90 -2.49 1.18
CA SER A 62 -13.98 -3.47 1.01
C SER A 62 -13.42 -4.71 0.33
N MET A 63 -13.13 -5.72 1.12
CA MET A 63 -12.62 -7.00 0.64
C MET A 63 -13.36 -8.12 1.38
N PRO A 64 -13.57 -9.27 0.71
CA PRO A 64 -14.18 -10.40 1.41
C PRO A 64 -13.32 -10.84 2.60
N GLY A 65 -13.96 -11.19 3.68
CA GLY A 65 -13.26 -11.56 4.91
C GLY A 65 -12.81 -10.33 5.66
N MET A 66 -11.53 -10.24 5.97
CA MET A 66 -10.99 -9.12 6.72
C MET A 66 -10.95 -7.86 5.85
N SER A 67 -11.41 -6.75 6.38
CA SER A 67 -11.37 -5.48 5.66
C SER A 67 -9.97 -4.88 5.67
N GLY A 68 -9.76 -3.89 4.78
CA GLY A 68 -8.49 -3.16 4.77
C GLY A 68 -8.23 -2.43 6.08
N GLY A 69 -9.28 -1.89 6.70
CA GLY A 69 -9.14 -1.21 7.99
C GLY A 69 -8.69 -2.15 9.10
N GLU A 70 -9.26 -3.34 9.14
CA GLU A 70 -8.84 -4.35 10.11
C GLU A 70 -7.41 -4.80 9.86
N MET A 71 -7.06 -4.99 8.59
CA MET A 71 -5.70 -5.35 8.21
C MET A 71 -4.72 -4.26 8.62
N ALA A 72 -5.08 -3.00 8.39
CA ALA A 72 -4.22 -1.87 8.74
C ALA A 72 -3.90 -1.86 10.23
N HIS A 73 -4.90 -2.17 11.06
CA HIS A 73 -4.69 -2.25 12.50
C HIS A 73 -3.63 -3.32 12.83
N LEU A 74 -3.72 -4.48 12.20
CA LEU A 74 -2.75 -5.56 12.44
C LEU A 74 -1.36 -5.20 11.91
N ILE A 75 -1.30 -4.51 10.77
CA ILE A 75 -0.02 -4.03 10.24
C ILE A 75 0.64 -3.08 11.24
N LYS A 76 -0.13 -2.15 11.80
CA LYS A 76 0.41 -1.18 12.75
C LYS A 76 0.87 -1.83 14.04
N LEU A 77 0.26 -2.93 14.44
CA LEU A 77 0.72 -3.68 15.61
C LEU A 77 2.10 -4.30 15.36
N ARG A 78 2.37 -4.72 14.13
CA ARG A 78 3.66 -5.30 13.77
C ARG A 78 4.71 -4.22 13.50
N SER A 79 4.30 -3.13 12.86
CA SER A 79 5.23 -2.11 12.41
C SER A 79 4.55 -0.74 12.43
N PRO A 80 4.56 -0.06 13.57
CA PRO A 80 3.84 1.22 13.70
C PRO A 80 4.32 2.29 12.72
N SER A 81 5.54 2.19 12.23
CA SER A 81 6.10 3.20 11.33
C SER A 81 5.79 2.96 9.86
N THR A 82 5.22 1.81 9.49
CA THR A 82 4.89 1.54 8.10
C THR A 82 3.66 2.33 7.70
N PRO A 83 3.74 3.23 6.71
CA PRO A 83 2.57 3.98 6.28
C PRO A 83 1.54 3.07 5.62
N VAL A 84 0.27 3.33 5.89
CA VAL A 84 -0.84 2.62 5.24
C VAL A 84 -1.67 3.65 4.49
N VAL A 85 -1.82 3.45 3.20
CA VAL A 85 -2.64 4.28 2.32
C VAL A 85 -3.82 3.46 1.87
N MET A 86 -5.02 3.99 2.03
CA MET A 86 -6.24 3.31 1.63
C MET A 86 -6.92 4.05 0.48
N CYS A 87 -7.27 3.30 -0.58
CA CYS A 87 -8.09 3.82 -1.67
C CYS A 87 -9.45 3.16 -1.56
N SER A 88 -10.49 3.90 -1.23
CA SER A 88 -11.79 3.29 -1.04
C SER A 88 -12.92 4.26 -1.27
N GLY A 89 -14.02 3.77 -1.83
CA GLY A 89 -15.27 4.52 -1.89
C GLY A 89 -16.03 4.48 -0.57
N ASN A 90 -15.70 3.49 0.27
CA ASN A 90 -16.33 3.28 1.57
C ASN A 90 -15.27 3.06 2.62
N PRO A 91 -14.57 4.12 3.05
CA PRO A 91 -13.56 3.94 4.10
C PRO A 91 -14.23 3.56 5.42
N PRO A 92 -13.49 2.89 6.31
CA PRO A 92 -14.06 2.51 7.60
C PRO A 92 -14.32 3.75 8.46
N ASN A 93 -15.21 3.61 9.44
CA ASN A 93 -15.47 4.70 10.38
C ASN A 93 -14.23 5.03 11.20
N ASP A 94 -13.48 4.00 11.58
CA ASP A 94 -12.26 4.18 12.34
C ASP A 94 -11.06 4.11 11.39
N CYS A 95 -10.45 5.25 11.12
CA CYS A 95 -9.29 5.36 10.26
C CYS A 95 -7.99 5.59 11.06
N SER A 96 -7.99 5.26 12.35
CA SER A 96 -6.85 5.55 13.20
C SER A 96 -5.57 4.81 12.80
N SER A 97 -5.71 3.68 12.11
CA SER A 97 -4.56 2.91 11.65
C SER A 97 -4.18 3.19 10.20
N ILE A 98 -4.82 4.20 9.60
CA ILE A 98 -4.61 4.55 8.20
C ILE A 98 -4.01 5.93 8.13
N ASP A 99 -2.91 6.06 7.40
CA ASP A 99 -2.20 7.35 7.32
C ASP A 99 -2.85 8.30 6.31
N VAL A 100 -3.31 7.76 5.18
CA VAL A 100 -3.96 8.58 4.15
C VAL A 100 -5.10 7.78 3.54
N VAL A 101 -6.25 8.42 3.39
CA VAL A 101 -7.39 7.84 2.68
C VAL A 101 -7.57 8.61 1.38
N ILE A 102 -7.60 7.88 0.27
CA ILE A 102 -7.89 8.45 -1.04
C ILE A 102 -9.25 7.92 -1.46
N LYS A 103 -10.22 8.81 -1.64
CA LYS A 103 -11.56 8.39 -1.99
C LYS A 103 -11.65 8.02 -3.46
N LYS A 104 -12.34 6.91 -3.73
CA LYS A 104 -12.67 6.52 -5.10
C LYS A 104 -13.87 7.31 -5.59
N PRO A 105 -13.96 7.57 -6.89
CA PRO A 105 -13.03 7.18 -7.94
C PRO A 105 -11.75 8.01 -7.87
N THR A 106 -10.63 7.38 -8.17
CA THR A 106 -9.36 8.08 -8.10
C THR A 106 -8.52 7.72 -9.32
N TYR A 107 -7.59 8.60 -9.65
CA TYR A 107 -6.66 8.38 -10.75
C TYR A 107 -5.36 7.81 -10.21
N LEU A 108 -4.72 6.96 -11.01
CA LEU A 108 -3.46 6.36 -10.62
C LEU A 108 -2.38 7.39 -10.30
N LEU A 109 -2.38 8.52 -11.02
CA LEU A 109 -1.43 9.59 -10.71
C LEU A 109 -1.62 10.17 -9.31
N ALA A 110 -2.86 10.23 -8.83
CA ALA A 110 -3.11 10.71 -7.48
C ALA A 110 -2.52 9.76 -6.45
N ILE A 111 -2.62 8.46 -6.71
CA ILE A 111 -2.01 7.46 -5.83
C ILE A 111 -0.50 7.63 -5.82
N LYS A 112 0.10 7.75 -7.00
CA LYS A 112 1.54 7.93 -7.11
C LYS A 112 2.01 9.16 -6.35
N ASP A 113 1.26 10.27 -6.45
CA ASP A 113 1.63 11.50 -5.76
C ASP A 113 1.65 11.31 -4.25
N VAL A 114 0.68 10.59 -3.70
CA VAL A 114 0.64 10.31 -2.26
C VAL A 114 1.83 9.44 -1.86
N LEU A 115 2.11 8.38 -2.63
CA LEU A 115 3.23 7.51 -2.35
C LEU A 115 4.55 8.27 -2.41
N ASP A 116 4.72 9.11 -3.43
CA ASP A 116 5.95 9.90 -3.57
C ASP A 116 6.16 10.79 -2.34
N LYS A 117 5.10 11.43 -1.86
CA LYS A 117 5.20 12.30 -0.70
C LYS A 117 5.54 11.54 0.57
N LEU A 118 4.89 10.42 0.79
CA LEU A 118 5.12 9.64 2.01
C LEU A 118 6.50 9.00 2.03
N LEU A 119 7.01 8.61 0.86
CA LEU A 119 8.28 7.89 0.79
C LEU A 119 9.47 8.79 0.49
N ALA A 120 9.22 10.04 0.10
CA ALA A 120 10.31 10.97 -0.21
C ALA A 120 11.15 11.32 1.01
N SER A 121 10.56 11.26 2.19
CA SER A 121 11.28 11.60 3.43
C SER A 121 11.99 10.42 4.05
N LYS A 122 11.96 9.27 3.42
CA LYS A 122 12.58 8.07 3.98
C LYS A 122 13.96 7.80 3.47
#